data_fbdfa931d7387633e81db13ad11840c0
#
_entry.id   fbdfa931d7387633e81db13ad11840c0
#
_cell.length_a   1.000
_cell.length_b   1.000
_cell.length_c   1.000
_cell.angle_alpha   90.00
_cell.angle_beta   90.00
_cell.angle_gamma   90.00
#
_symmetry.space_group_name_H-M   'P 1'
#
loop_
_entity.id
_entity.type
_entity.pdbx_description
1 polymer ?
#
loop_
_entity_poly.entity_id
_entity_poly.type
_entity_poly.pdbx_seq_one_letter_code
_entity_poly.pdbx_strand_id
1 'polypeptide(L)'
;MKQLCKIALLMLWMFRCGVAVAQLQLISQSKIDSLRNPRTVTQVPISFEEGTTVQMGVMAEDAEPWRGELRWTNRGEEPLVVTRVVTTCGCLKAEFDEWPILADSVGTIRLEYHPKGHPGVVYQRAFVYTSVSDERPSAILVVSGEVTPVLNPQADYPKAFGYLRLRSTELSFRRGGSRQQLAIACYNGSSEPMRLSTDTLLTSPALRLKSEPSVLQPGEEGELIVTFDPAKAVFIAPTMPLYLRGLYLPPRQRQLTVRIN
;
A
#
# COMPACT_ATOMS: atom_id res chain seq x y z
N MET A 1 -55.57 35.23 28.76
CA MET A 1 -54.31 35.09 29.54
C MET A 1 -53.77 33.67 29.72
N LYS A 2 -54.62 32.64 29.85
CA LYS A 2 -54.15 31.25 30.04
C LYS A 2 -53.55 30.55 28.81
N GLN A 3 -53.82 31.01 27.60
CA GLN A 3 -53.25 30.43 26.38
C GLN A 3 -51.87 31.00 26.01
N LEU A 4 -51.61 32.27 26.30
CA LEU A 4 -50.28 32.88 26.06
C LEU A 4 -49.19 32.31 26.97
N CYS A 5 -49.54 31.87 28.18
CA CYS A 5 -48.60 31.29 29.12
C CYS A 5 -48.14 29.86 28.69
N LYS A 6 -49.00 29.08 27.98
CA LYS A 6 -48.66 27.74 27.47
C LYS A 6 -47.72 27.78 26.26
N ILE A 7 -47.84 28.79 25.42
CA ILE A 7 -46.97 28.99 24.23
C ILE A 7 -45.58 29.45 24.67
N ALA A 8 -45.49 30.32 25.69
CA ALA A 8 -44.20 30.73 26.25
C ALA A 8 -43.43 29.59 26.93
N LEU A 9 -44.13 28.66 27.60
CA LEU A 9 -43.51 27.48 28.22
C LEU A 9 -43.01 26.45 27.17
N LEU A 10 -43.71 26.29 26.07
CA LEU A 10 -43.30 25.41 24.95
C LEU A 10 -42.12 26.00 24.19
N MET A 11 -42.04 27.31 24.02
CA MET A 11 -40.87 27.96 23.41
C MET A 11 -39.62 27.89 24.28
N LEU A 12 -39.76 27.92 25.61
CA LEU A 12 -38.63 27.76 26.54
C LEU A 12 -38.09 26.33 26.59
N TRP A 13 -38.92 25.31 26.24
CA TRP A 13 -38.52 23.92 26.24
C TRP A 13 -37.76 23.52 24.95
N MET A 14 -38.03 24.22 23.83
CA MET A 14 -37.32 23.97 22.56
C MET A 14 -35.91 24.60 22.51
N PHE A 15 -35.59 25.53 23.40
CA PHE A 15 -34.22 26.12 23.48
C PHE A 15 -33.24 25.35 24.34
N ARG A 16 -33.64 24.20 24.90
CA ARG A 16 -32.75 23.25 25.64
C ARG A 16 -32.30 22.03 24.83
N CYS A 17 -32.46 22.06 23.52
CA CYS A 17 -31.70 21.13 22.68
C CYS A 17 -30.25 21.63 22.65
N GLY A 18 -29.52 21.26 23.71
CA GLY A 18 -28.08 21.51 23.80
C GLY A 18 -27.40 20.90 22.58
N VAL A 19 -26.81 21.76 21.76
CA VAL A 19 -25.88 21.34 20.73
C VAL A 19 -24.77 20.63 21.47
N ALA A 20 -24.77 19.28 21.44
CA ALA A 20 -23.62 18.50 21.85
C ALA A 20 -22.52 18.78 20.84
N VAL A 21 -21.74 19.82 21.09
CA VAL A 21 -20.48 20.07 20.39
C VAL A 21 -19.58 18.91 20.80
N ALA A 22 -19.46 17.91 19.93
CA ALA A 22 -18.42 16.89 20.06
C ALA A 22 -17.09 17.66 20.04
N GLN A 23 -16.48 17.83 21.21
CA GLN A 23 -15.14 18.38 21.32
C GLN A 23 -14.19 17.33 20.73
N LEU A 24 -13.84 17.49 19.47
CA LEU A 24 -12.68 16.83 18.87
C LEU A 24 -11.46 17.31 19.67
N GLN A 25 -11.01 16.49 20.63
CA GLN A 25 -9.74 16.71 21.30
C GLN A 25 -8.63 16.48 20.27
N LEU A 26 -8.15 17.56 19.68
CA LEU A 26 -6.95 17.53 18.85
C LEU A 26 -5.77 17.09 19.72
N ILE A 27 -5.27 15.87 19.45
CA ILE A 27 -4.06 15.38 20.10
C ILE A 27 -2.92 16.28 19.63
N SER A 28 -2.18 16.90 20.56
CA SER A 28 -1.05 17.77 20.21
C SER A 28 0.02 16.99 19.45
N GLN A 29 0.71 17.66 18.52
CA GLN A 29 1.79 17.05 17.73
C GLN A 29 2.87 16.45 18.63
N SER A 30 3.22 17.13 19.72
CA SER A 30 4.18 16.63 20.71
C SER A 30 3.75 15.31 21.37
N LYS A 31 2.45 15.13 21.58
CA LYS A 31 1.93 13.87 22.12
C LYS A 31 1.95 12.76 21.07
N ILE A 32 1.67 13.09 19.80
CA ILE A 32 1.80 12.14 18.68
C ILE A 32 3.27 11.71 18.55
N ASP A 33 4.22 12.65 18.62
CA ASP A 33 5.65 12.37 18.50
C ASP A 33 6.15 11.52 19.66
N SER A 34 5.65 11.76 20.89
CA SER A 34 5.98 10.94 22.05
C SER A 34 5.43 9.50 21.97
N LEU A 35 4.29 9.32 21.32
CA LEU A 35 3.71 7.99 21.06
C LEU A 35 4.47 7.24 19.94
N ARG A 36 4.95 7.98 18.93
CA ARG A 36 5.74 7.40 17.83
C ARG A 36 7.17 7.08 18.23
N ASN A 37 7.79 7.90 19.11
CA ASN A 37 9.16 7.76 19.57
C ASN A 37 9.21 7.86 21.09
N PRO A 38 8.66 6.89 21.83
CA PRO A 38 8.70 6.92 23.29
C PRO A 38 10.13 6.82 23.77
N ARG A 39 10.44 7.58 24.82
CA ARG A 39 11.71 7.43 25.53
C ARG A 39 11.67 6.15 26.36
N THR A 40 12.70 5.35 26.28
CA THR A 40 12.85 4.16 27.13
C THR A 40 13.08 4.54 28.58
N VAL A 41 12.78 3.61 29.48
CA VAL A 41 13.21 3.71 30.88
C VAL A 41 14.73 3.63 30.93
N THR A 42 15.34 4.48 31.73
CA THR A 42 16.79 4.39 32.02
C THR A 42 17.02 3.32 33.08
N GLN A 43 18.04 2.48 32.89
CA GLN A 43 18.46 1.44 33.84
C GLN A 43 17.44 0.32 34.06
N VAL A 44 16.89 -0.23 32.96
CA VAL A 44 16.10 -1.46 33.04
C VAL A 44 17.04 -2.67 33.06
N PRO A 45 16.85 -3.63 33.96
CA PRO A 45 17.72 -4.81 34.06
C PRO A 45 17.37 -5.88 33.00
N ILE A 46 17.21 -5.47 31.74
CA ILE A 46 16.92 -6.35 30.60
C ILE A 46 18.12 -6.33 29.65
N SER A 47 18.61 -7.51 29.28
CA SER A 47 19.73 -7.66 28.34
C SER A 47 19.33 -8.63 27.23
N PHE A 48 19.37 -8.18 25.97
CA PHE A 48 19.11 -9.03 24.82
C PHE A 48 20.40 -9.67 24.32
N GLU A 49 20.38 -10.98 24.08
CA GLU A 49 21.58 -11.77 23.70
C GLU A 49 22.15 -11.31 22.34
N GLU A 50 21.27 -11.07 21.36
CA GLU A 50 21.66 -10.68 19.98
C GLU A 50 21.35 -9.20 19.69
N GLY A 51 21.12 -8.40 20.73
CA GLY A 51 20.70 -7.00 20.60
C GLY A 51 19.20 -6.85 20.34
N THR A 52 18.79 -5.64 20.00
CA THR A 52 17.37 -5.28 19.86
C THR A 52 16.93 -5.12 18.39
N THR A 53 17.83 -5.37 17.43
CA THR A 53 17.53 -5.24 16.00
C THR A 53 17.63 -6.60 15.34
N VAL A 54 16.54 -7.02 14.68
CA VAL A 54 16.47 -8.28 13.95
C VAL A 54 16.34 -7.98 12.46
N GLN A 55 17.18 -8.65 11.67
CA GLN A 55 17.16 -8.58 10.22
C GLN A 55 16.34 -9.73 9.65
N MET A 56 15.22 -9.44 8.96
CA MET A 56 14.42 -10.46 8.29
C MET A 56 14.92 -10.78 6.87
N GLY A 57 15.90 -10.00 6.36
CA GLY A 57 16.39 -10.16 5.00
C GLY A 57 15.40 -9.64 3.95
N VAL A 58 15.46 -10.27 2.75
CA VAL A 58 14.55 -10.00 1.63
C VAL A 58 13.56 -11.14 1.51
N MET A 59 12.26 -10.83 1.38
CA MET A 59 11.21 -11.83 1.20
C MET A 59 10.18 -11.33 0.18
N ALA A 60 9.44 -12.27 -0.44
CA ALA A 60 8.35 -11.91 -1.36
C ALA A 60 7.09 -11.51 -0.57
N GLU A 61 6.25 -10.67 -1.18
CA GLU A 61 4.98 -10.21 -0.58
C GLU A 61 3.99 -11.35 -0.32
N ASP A 62 4.05 -12.42 -1.12
CA ASP A 62 3.23 -13.64 -0.98
C ASP A 62 3.89 -14.76 -0.16
N ALA A 63 5.06 -14.47 0.43
CA ALA A 63 5.73 -15.44 1.29
C ALA A 63 4.94 -15.67 2.59
N GLU A 64 5.21 -16.83 3.21
CA GLU A 64 4.73 -17.12 4.56
C GLU A 64 5.26 -16.07 5.55
N PRO A 65 4.53 -15.81 6.64
CA PRO A 65 4.97 -14.83 7.65
C PRO A 65 6.37 -15.15 8.17
N TRP A 66 7.21 -14.12 8.22
CA TRP A 66 8.53 -14.23 8.85
C TRP A 66 8.39 -14.33 10.36
N ARG A 67 9.21 -15.18 10.98
CA ARG A 67 9.25 -15.39 12.42
C ARG A 67 10.65 -15.21 12.95
N GLY A 68 10.77 -14.41 14.02
CA GLY A 68 12.01 -14.21 14.75
C GLY A 68 11.79 -14.34 16.24
N GLU A 69 12.81 -14.84 16.93
CA GLU A 69 12.81 -15.00 18.37
C GLU A 69 13.94 -14.15 18.96
N LEU A 70 13.63 -13.37 20.01
CA LEU A 70 14.60 -12.61 20.77
C LEU A 70 14.63 -13.12 22.20
N ARG A 71 15.79 -13.56 22.62
CA ARG A 71 16.05 -14.01 23.99
C ARG A 71 16.60 -12.86 24.80
N TRP A 72 16.09 -12.68 25.98
CA TRP A 72 16.52 -11.65 26.90
C TRP A 72 16.73 -12.21 28.30
N THR A 73 17.69 -11.68 29.02
CA THR A 73 18.02 -12.09 30.39
C THR A 73 17.60 -10.99 31.37
N ASN A 74 16.96 -11.38 32.46
CA ASN A 74 16.76 -10.48 33.60
C ASN A 74 18.10 -10.34 34.38
N ARG A 75 18.71 -9.18 34.31
CA ARG A 75 19.96 -8.85 35.01
C ARG A 75 19.73 -8.14 36.35
N GLY A 76 18.47 -8.07 36.79
CA GLY A 76 18.11 -7.54 38.11
C GLY A 76 18.05 -8.61 39.18
N GLU A 77 17.88 -8.15 40.41
CA GLU A 77 17.72 -9.02 41.59
C GLU A 77 16.26 -9.47 41.75
N GLU A 78 15.31 -8.64 41.29
CA GLU A 78 13.87 -8.90 41.40
C GLU A 78 13.32 -9.57 40.14
N PRO A 79 12.25 -10.38 40.25
CA PRO A 79 11.56 -10.96 39.10
C PRO A 79 11.04 -9.87 38.16
N LEU A 80 11.26 -10.04 36.85
CA LEU A 80 10.84 -9.10 35.81
C LEU A 80 9.74 -9.73 34.94
N VAL A 81 8.63 -9.00 34.74
CA VAL A 81 7.52 -9.45 33.90
C VAL A 81 7.39 -8.53 32.69
N VAL A 82 7.28 -9.09 31.48
CA VAL A 82 6.82 -8.34 30.32
C VAL A 82 5.32 -8.20 30.42
N THR A 83 4.82 -6.95 30.56
CA THR A 83 3.38 -6.67 30.76
C THR A 83 2.64 -6.50 29.45
N ARG A 84 3.33 -5.98 28.43
CA ARG A 84 2.80 -5.82 27.05
C ARG A 84 3.89 -5.55 26.06
N VAL A 85 3.60 -5.85 24.78
CA VAL A 85 4.41 -5.42 23.64
C VAL A 85 3.50 -4.71 22.64
N VAL A 86 3.86 -3.48 22.26
CA VAL A 86 3.09 -2.64 21.33
C VAL A 86 3.86 -2.46 20.05
N THR A 87 3.29 -2.87 18.92
CA THR A 87 3.92 -2.78 17.59
C THR A 87 3.48 -1.53 16.83
N THR A 88 4.33 -1.01 15.95
CA THR A 88 4.06 0.20 15.15
C THR A 88 3.14 -0.05 13.96
N CYS A 89 2.87 -1.32 13.62
CA CYS A 89 1.99 -1.71 12.51
C CYS A 89 1.24 -3.00 12.86
N GLY A 90 0.04 -3.17 12.33
CA GLY A 90 -0.71 -4.44 12.43
C GLY A 90 -0.08 -5.60 11.65
N CYS A 91 0.91 -5.30 10.79
CA CYS A 91 1.69 -6.28 10.05
C CYS A 91 2.73 -7.01 10.92
N LEU A 92 3.09 -6.47 12.08
CA LEU A 92 4.00 -7.07 13.05
C LEU A 92 3.22 -7.46 14.30
N LYS A 93 3.26 -8.75 14.65
CA LYS A 93 2.70 -9.30 15.90
C LYS A 93 3.83 -9.66 16.83
N ALA A 94 3.54 -9.65 18.12
CA ALA A 94 4.47 -10.05 19.16
C ALA A 94 3.78 -10.98 20.14
N GLU A 95 4.44 -12.08 20.48
CA GLU A 95 4.12 -12.98 21.57
C GLU A 95 5.28 -12.99 22.57
N PHE A 96 5.00 -13.12 23.84
CA PHE A 96 6.01 -13.09 24.89
C PHE A 96 5.62 -13.93 26.08
N ASP A 97 6.60 -14.25 26.91
CA ASP A 97 6.38 -14.97 28.14
C ASP A 97 5.71 -14.04 29.17
N GLU A 98 4.50 -14.42 29.63
CA GLU A 98 3.69 -13.60 30.55
C GLU A 98 4.00 -13.88 32.05
N TRP A 99 4.82 -14.90 32.34
CA TRP A 99 5.23 -15.23 33.70
C TRP A 99 6.47 -14.44 34.14
N PRO A 100 6.66 -14.28 35.46
CA PRO A 100 7.85 -13.62 35.99
C PRO A 100 9.14 -14.34 35.64
N ILE A 101 10.08 -13.63 35.04
CA ILE A 101 11.42 -14.13 34.76
C ILE A 101 12.32 -13.78 35.94
N LEU A 102 12.84 -14.79 36.63
CA LEU A 102 13.68 -14.64 37.80
C LEU A 102 15.03 -14.02 37.47
N ALA A 103 15.76 -13.56 38.49
CA ALA A 103 17.13 -13.07 38.34
C ALA A 103 18.00 -14.08 37.55
N ASP A 104 18.78 -13.58 36.62
CA ASP A 104 19.66 -14.31 35.68
C ASP A 104 18.95 -15.38 34.81
N SER A 105 17.62 -15.41 34.82
CA SER A 105 16.83 -16.28 33.95
C SER A 105 16.52 -15.63 32.61
N VAL A 106 16.20 -16.46 31.63
CA VAL A 106 15.95 -16.05 30.24
C VAL A 106 14.44 -16.05 29.95
N GLY A 107 13.95 -14.96 29.37
CA GLY A 107 12.64 -14.84 28.78
C GLY A 107 12.73 -14.71 27.26
N THR A 108 11.61 -14.88 26.57
CA THR A 108 11.52 -14.90 25.12
C THR A 108 10.46 -13.95 24.61
N ILE A 109 10.76 -13.22 23.53
CA ILE A 109 9.80 -12.46 22.74
C ILE A 109 9.86 -13.00 21.31
N ARG A 110 8.72 -13.44 20.78
CA ARG A 110 8.56 -13.93 19.42
C ARG A 110 7.89 -12.87 18.58
N LEU A 111 8.45 -12.57 17.41
CA LEU A 111 7.93 -11.61 16.46
C LEU A 111 7.49 -12.33 15.19
N GLU A 112 6.30 -12.01 14.69
CA GLU A 112 5.78 -12.51 13.43
C GLU A 112 5.42 -11.32 12.52
N TYR A 113 6.06 -11.24 11.35
CA TYR A 113 5.81 -10.19 10.36
C TYR A 113 5.07 -10.77 9.15
N HIS A 114 3.93 -10.15 8.80
CA HIS A 114 3.10 -10.50 7.66
C HIS A 114 3.42 -9.59 6.46
N PRO A 115 4.03 -10.10 5.37
CA PRO A 115 4.51 -9.29 4.25
C PRO A 115 3.39 -8.83 3.32
N LYS A 116 2.26 -9.53 3.29
CA LYS A 116 1.16 -9.31 2.34
C LYS A 116 0.56 -7.91 2.45
N GLY A 117 0.57 -7.16 1.34
CA GLY A 117 0.09 -5.78 1.27
C GLY A 117 1.08 -4.74 1.81
N HIS A 118 2.34 -5.14 2.06
CA HIS A 118 3.38 -4.27 2.62
C HIS A 118 4.70 -4.33 1.82
N PRO A 119 4.69 -4.17 0.48
CA PRO A 119 5.92 -4.19 -0.31
C PRO A 119 6.80 -2.97 -0.02
N GLY A 120 8.10 -3.16 -0.16
CA GLY A 120 9.13 -2.14 0.04
C GLY A 120 9.98 -2.36 1.28
N VAL A 121 10.67 -1.30 1.71
CA VAL A 121 11.58 -1.35 2.87
C VAL A 121 10.77 -1.50 4.16
N VAL A 122 11.14 -2.48 4.97
CA VAL A 122 10.54 -2.76 6.27
C VAL A 122 11.40 -2.17 7.36
N TYR A 123 10.80 -1.34 8.20
CA TYR A 123 11.38 -0.83 9.44
C TYR A 123 10.28 -0.70 10.47
N GLN A 124 10.04 -1.79 11.21
CA GLN A 124 8.97 -1.85 12.20
C GLN A 124 9.55 -1.95 13.61
N ARG A 125 8.84 -1.38 14.57
CA ARG A 125 9.26 -1.36 15.98
C ARG A 125 8.25 -2.05 16.85
N ALA A 126 8.75 -2.71 17.89
CA ALA A 126 7.96 -3.25 18.99
C ALA A 126 8.46 -2.65 20.30
N PHE A 127 7.58 -1.99 21.03
CA PHE A 127 7.84 -1.36 22.32
C PHE A 127 7.53 -2.36 23.42
N VAL A 128 8.55 -2.79 24.16
CA VAL A 128 8.43 -3.78 25.24
C VAL A 128 8.24 -3.04 26.55
N TYR A 129 7.15 -3.29 27.24
CA TYR A 129 6.84 -2.77 28.57
C TYR A 129 6.98 -3.90 29.59
N THR A 130 7.50 -3.56 30.76
CA THR A 130 7.73 -4.51 31.84
C THR A 130 7.14 -3.99 33.15
N SER A 131 7.16 -4.81 34.18
CA SER A 131 6.75 -4.43 35.54
C SER A 131 7.50 -3.23 36.13
N VAL A 132 8.58 -2.77 35.47
CA VAL A 132 9.32 -1.56 35.89
C VAL A 132 8.54 -0.28 35.56
N SER A 133 7.81 -0.24 34.42
CA SER A 133 7.04 0.94 34.02
C SER A 133 5.96 0.59 32.99
N ASP A 134 4.75 1.05 33.25
CA ASP A 134 3.63 0.98 32.31
C ASP A 134 3.57 2.18 31.35
N GLU A 135 4.26 3.27 31.67
CA GLU A 135 4.23 4.50 30.87
C GLU A 135 5.31 4.53 29.79
N ARG A 136 6.49 3.96 30.08
CA ARG A 136 7.66 3.99 29.19
C ARG A 136 8.11 2.57 28.86
N PRO A 137 8.44 2.29 27.60
CA PRO A 137 8.97 0.98 27.24
C PRO A 137 10.33 0.74 27.89
N SER A 138 10.55 -0.47 28.34
CA SER A 138 11.82 -0.97 28.85
C SER A 138 12.84 -1.23 27.74
N ALA A 139 12.33 -1.60 26.54
CA ALA A 139 13.15 -1.79 25.34
C ALA A 139 12.37 -1.45 24.07
N ILE A 140 13.10 -1.15 23.00
CA ILE A 140 12.54 -0.99 21.65
C ILE A 140 13.22 -2.03 20.76
N LEU A 141 12.44 -2.96 20.26
CA LEU A 141 12.87 -3.94 19.26
C LEU A 141 12.64 -3.38 17.87
N VAL A 142 13.53 -3.66 16.94
CA VAL A 142 13.45 -3.22 15.54
C VAL A 142 13.47 -4.46 14.65
N VAL A 143 12.52 -4.56 13.74
CA VAL A 143 12.51 -5.53 12.64
C VAL A 143 12.75 -4.77 11.35
N SER A 144 13.79 -5.16 10.60
CA SER A 144 14.18 -4.51 9.35
C SER A 144 14.43 -5.53 8.24
N GLY A 145 14.18 -5.10 7.01
CA GLY A 145 14.34 -5.93 5.83
C GLY A 145 13.70 -5.30 4.61
N GLU A 146 13.36 -6.13 3.62
CA GLU A 146 12.71 -5.71 2.38
C GLU A 146 11.67 -6.73 1.95
N VAL A 147 10.51 -6.25 1.50
CA VAL A 147 9.47 -7.07 0.88
C VAL A 147 9.40 -6.73 -0.61
N THR A 148 9.71 -7.71 -1.46
CA THR A 148 9.58 -7.56 -2.91
C THR A 148 8.13 -7.75 -3.34
N PRO A 149 7.55 -6.84 -4.14
CA PRO A 149 6.19 -6.97 -4.61
C PRO A 149 6.02 -8.20 -5.51
N VAL A 150 4.85 -8.81 -5.45
CA VAL A 150 4.45 -9.88 -6.37
C VAL A 150 3.51 -9.32 -7.42
N LEU A 151 3.83 -9.59 -8.69
CA LEU A 151 2.99 -9.18 -9.79
C LEU A 151 1.60 -9.82 -9.68
N ASN A 152 0.57 -9.01 -9.69
CA ASN A 152 -0.82 -9.45 -9.80
C ASN A 152 -1.42 -8.94 -11.12
N PRO A 153 -1.35 -9.72 -12.22
CA PRO A 153 -1.78 -9.25 -13.53
C PRO A 153 -3.25 -8.83 -13.61
N GLN A 154 -4.10 -9.31 -12.71
CA GLN A 154 -5.52 -8.93 -12.68
C GLN A 154 -5.73 -7.57 -11.99
N ALA A 155 -4.99 -7.29 -10.93
CA ALA A 155 -5.06 -6.01 -10.21
C ALA A 155 -4.26 -4.91 -10.94
N ASP A 156 -3.05 -5.24 -11.41
CA ASP A 156 -2.13 -4.28 -12.03
C ASP A 156 -2.53 -3.90 -13.45
N TYR A 157 -3.17 -4.86 -14.17
CA TYR A 157 -3.66 -4.72 -15.56
C TYR A 157 -5.12 -5.12 -15.67
N PRO A 158 -6.06 -4.30 -15.16
CA PRO A 158 -7.47 -4.66 -15.01
C PRO A 158 -8.23 -4.75 -16.34
N LYS A 159 -7.69 -4.19 -17.44
CA LYS A 159 -8.32 -4.23 -18.76
C LYS A 159 -7.77 -5.41 -19.57
N ALA A 160 -8.65 -6.21 -20.16
CA ALA A 160 -8.26 -7.41 -20.91
C ALA A 160 -8.70 -7.33 -22.38
N PHE A 161 -7.75 -7.61 -23.29
CA PHE A 161 -7.98 -7.92 -24.69
C PHE A 161 -7.57 -9.38 -24.95
N GLY A 162 -8.41 -10.31 -24.56
CA GLY A 162 -8.06 -11.73 -24.47
C GLY A 162 -7.00 -11.94 -23.40
N TYR A 163 -5.85 -12.47 -23.80
CA TYR A 163 -4.69 -12.67 -22.90
C TYR A 163 -3.81 -11.44 -22.72
N LEU A 164 -3.91 -10.44 -23.61
CA LEU A 164 -3.24 -9.16 -23.40
C LEU A 164 -3.97 -8.39 -22.31
N ARG A 165 -3.25 -8.04 -21.26
CA ARG A 165 -3.76 -7.21 -20.18
C ARG A 165 -3.16 -5.82 -20.23
N LEU A 166 -3.97 -4.81 -19.90
CA LEU A 166 -3.61 -3.40 -20.02
C LEU A 166 -3.96 -2.65 -18.73
N ARG A 167 -3.16 -1.67 -18.38
CA ARG A 167 -3.48 -0.76 -17.27
C ARG A 167 -4.66 0.14 -17.60
N SER A 168 -4.77 0.58 -18.85
CA SER A 168 -5.86 1.41 -19.37
C SER A 168 -6.17 1.07 -20.82
N THR A 169 -7.39 1.37 -21.27
CA THR A 169 -7.77 1.33 -22.69
C THR A 169 -8.00 2.72 -23.28
N GLU A 170 -7.74 3.78 -22.50
CA GLU A 170 -7.92 5.18 -22.91
C GLU A 170 -6.63 5.96 -22.83
N LEU A 171 -6.42 6.87 -23.81
CA LEU A 171 -5.36 7.86 -23.86
C LEU A 171 -5.94 9.22 -24.21
N SER A 172 -5.32 10.29 -23.70
CA SER A 172 -5.73 11.66 -24.02
C SER A 172 -4.55 12.45 -24.58
N PHE A 173 -4.65 12.90 -25.83
CA PHE A 173 -3.70 13.79 -26.48
C PHE A 173 -4.25 15.22 -26.56
N ARG A 174 -3.38 16.20 -26.65
CA ARG A 174 -3.77 17.60 -26.86
C ARG A 174 -4.09 17.82 -28.34
N ARG A 175 -5.15 18.57 -28.60
CA ARG A 175 -5.49 19.03 -29.95
C ARG A 175 -4.47 20.06 -30.42
N GLY A 176 -3.92 19.85 -31.57
CA GLY A 176 -2.91 20.73 -32.15
C GLY A 176 -1.47 20.47 -31.70
N GLY A 177 -0.53 21.15 -32.32
CA GLY A 177 0.89 21.03 -32.02
C GLY A 177 1.62 19.94 -32.80
N SER A 178 2.79 19.58 -32.29
CA SER A 178 3.66 18.56 -32.85
C SER A 178 3.19 17.14 -32.54
N ARG A 179 3.85 16.17 -33.15
CA ARG A 179 3.70 14.75 -32.84
C ARG A 179 3.87 14.47 -31.35
N GLN A 180 2.95 13.70 -30.77
CA GLN A 180 2.90 13.33 -29.37
C GLN A 180 2.98 11.82 -29.20
N GLN A 181 3.52 11.35 -28.05
CA GLN A 181 3.56 9.93 -27.69
C GLN A 181 3.11 9.74 -26.25
N LEU A 182 2.34 8.69 -26.01
CA LEU A 182 1.92 8.22 -24.69
C LEU A 182 2.08 6.71 -24.64
N ALA A 183 2.34 6.19 -23.45
CA ALA A 183 2.49 4.75 -23.20
C ALA A 183 1.35 4.22 -22.34
N ILE A 184 0.95 2.97 -22.60
CA ILE A 184 0.08 2.18 -21.74
C ILE A 184 0.85 0.94 -21.33
N ALA A 185 1.02 0.74 -20.03
CA ALA A 185 1.63 -0.48 -19.52
C ALA A 185 0.74 -1.70 -19.84
N CYS A 186 1.38 -2.78 -20.25
CA CYS A 186 0.72 -4.01 -20.65
C CYS A 186 1.45 -5.25 -20.13
N TYR A 187 0.75 -6.39 -20.15
CA TYR A 187 1.25 -7.69 -19.72
C TYR A 187 0.74 -8.78 -20.67
N ASN A 188 1.63 -9.67 -21.08
CA ASN A 188 1.28 -10.85 -21.87
C ASN A 188 0.91 -12.01 -20.94
N GLY A 189 -0.38 -12.23 -20.72
CA GLY A 189 -0.90 -13.35 -19.92
C GLY A 189 -1.11 -14.65 -20.69
N SER A 190 -0.59 -14.75 -21.94
CA SER A 190 -0.69 -15.98 -22.74
C SER A 190 0.57 -16.85 -22.57
N SER A 191 0.50 -18.06 -23.10
CA SER A 191 1.66 -18.98 -23.23
C SER A 191 2.49 -18.72 -24.49
N GLU A 192 2.12 -17.76 -25.35
CA GLU A 192 2.77 -17.48 -26.63
C GLU A 192 3.32 -16.06 -26.70
N PRO A 193 4.44 -15.82 -27.43
CA PRO A 193 4.94 -14.49 -27.67
C PRO A 193 3.96 -13.63 -28.47
N MET A 194 3.78 -12.36 -28.06
CA MET A 194 2.90 -11.41 -28.74
C MET A 194 3.68 -10.35 -29.50
N ARG A 195 3.30 -10.11 -30.77
CA ARG A 195 3.75 -8.97 -31.59
C ARG A 195 2.56 -8.06 -31.84
N LEU A 196 2.60 -6.88 -31.27
CA LEU A 196 1.49 -5.92 -31.32
C LEU A 196 1.84 -4.73 -32.20
N SER A 197 0.92 -4.36 -33.07
CA SER A 197 1.06 -3.20 -33.96
C SER A 197 -0.31 -2.57 -34.23
N THR A 198 -0.31 -1.45 -34.96
CA THR A 198 -1.55 -0.81 -35.41
C THR A 198 -2.20 -1.61 -36.52
N ASP A 199 -3.52 -1.85 -36.41
CA ASP A 199 -4.34 -2.26 -37.55
C ASP A 199 -4.59 -1.03 -38.45
N THR A 200 -3.77 -0.89 -39.51
CA THR A 200 -3.78 0.29 -40.38
C THR A 200 -5.00 0.39 -41.30
N LEU A 201 -5.77 -0.71 -41.43
CA LEU A 201 -6.99 -0.70 -42.22
C LEU A 201 -8.16 -0.07 -41.49
N LEU A 202 -8.15 -0.18 -40.15
CA LEU A 202 -9.24 0.27 -39.27
C LEU A 202 -8.88 1.54 -38.48
N THR A 203 -7.59 1.94 -38.48
CA THR A 203 -7.09 3.04 -37.66
C THR A 203 -6.70 4.23 -38.55
N SER A 204 -7.04 5.45 -38.09
CA SER A 204 -6.59 6.70 -38.75
C SER A 204 -5.07 6.74 -38.97
N PRO A 205 -4.61 7.24 -40.13
CA PRO A 205 -3.17 7.43 -40.38
C PRO A 205 -2.44 8.29 -39.33
N ALA A 206 -3.18 9.13 -38.61
CA ALA A 206 -2.65 9.96 -37.53
C ALA A 206 -2.26 9.15 -36.26
N LEU A 207 -2.73 7.93 -36.12
CA LEU A 207 -2.48 7.08 -34.95
C LEU A 207 -1.59 5.90 -35.31
N ARG A 208 -0.58 5.65 -34.52
CA ARG A 208 0.31 4.48 -34.63
C ARG A 208 0.57 3.91 -33.26
N LEU A 209 0.74 2.59 -33.21
CA LEU A 209 1.09 1.85 -32.01
C LEU A 209 2.26 0.92 -32.30
N LYS A 210 3.18 0.82 -31.38
CA LYS A 210 4.20 -0.24 -31.28
C LYS A 210 4.24 -0.75 -29.84
N SER A 211 4.66 -1.99 -29.66
CA SER A 211 5.00 -2.50 -28.34
C SER A 211 6.49 -2.35 -28.04
N GLU A 212 6.82 -2.17 -26.78
CA GLU A 212 8.18 -2.19 -26.27
C GLU A 212 8.21 -3.09 -25.01
N PRO A 213 8.92 -4.23 -25.10
CA PRO A 213 9.68 -4.75 -26.23
C PRO A 213 8.81 -5.07 -27.45
N SER A 214 9.43 -5.15 -28.63
CA SER A 214 8.73 -5.41 -29.90
C SER A 214 8.05 -6.76 -29.98
N VAL A 215 8.47 -7.70 -29.12
CA VAL A 215 7.88 -9.02 -28.87
C VAL A 215 7.77 -9.19 -27.38
N LEU A 216 6.54 -9.24 -26.86
CA LEU A 216 6.27 -9.54 -25.47
C LEU A 216 6.28 -11.07 -25.26
N GLN A 217 7.21 -11.57 -24.47
CA GLN A 217 7.24 -12.98 -24.12
C GLN A 217 6.10 -13.37 -23.18
N PRO A 218 5.75 -14.67 -23.05
CA PRO A 218 4.80 -15.13 -22.04
C PRO A 218 5.19 -14.64 -20.64
N GLY A 219 4.24 -14.04 -19.91
CA GLY A 219 4.49 -13.51 -18.57
C GLY A 219 5.28 -12.22 -18.51
N GLU A 220 5.58 -11.59 -19.64
CA GLU A 220 6.37 -10.36 -19.70
C GLU A 220 5.49 -9.10 -19.63
N GLU A 221 5.98 -8.12 -18.89
CA GLU A 221 5.47 -6.74 -18.89
C GLU A 221 6.10 -5.91 -20.00
N GLY A 222 5.39 -4.91 -20.48
CA GLY A 222 5.88 -3.99 -21.47
C GLY A 222 4.98 -2.77 -21.62
N GLU A 223 5.21 -2.02 -22.67
CA GLU A 223 4.44 -0.81 -22.95
C GLU A 223 3.90 -0.81 -24.39
N LEU A 224 2.65 -0.34 -24.55
CA LEU A 224 2.08 0.03 -25.83
C LEU A 224 2.34 1.52 -26.04
N ILE A 225 3.31 1.88 -26.89
CA ILE A 225 3.63 3.26 -27.21
C ILE A 225 2.71 3.71 -28.36
N VAL A 226 1.77 4.61 -28.04
CA VAL A 226 0.85 5.22 -28.99
C VAL A 226 1.37 6.58 -29.41
N THR A 227 1.49 6.76 -30.71
CA THR A 227 1.88 8.03 -31.36
C THR A 227 0.68 8.67 -32.01
N PHE A 228 0.41 9.93 -31.71
CA PHE A 228 -0.51 10.80 -32.42
C PHE A 228 0.26 11.85 -33.22
N ASP A 229 0.05 11.85 -34.55
CA ASP A 229 0.67 12.80 -35.51
C ASP A 229 -0.45 13.57 -36.21
N PRO A 230 -0.78 14.80 -35.74
CA PRO A 230 -1.86 15.60 -36.36
C PRO A 230 -1.67 15.88 -37.86
N ALA A 231 -0.41 15.96 -38.32
CA ALA A 231 -0.11 16.24 -39.74
C ALA A 231 -0.55 15.10 -40.66
N LYS A 232 -0.76 13.91 -40.17
CA LYS A 232 -1.24 12.75 -40.94
C LYS A 232 -2.74 12.51 -40.81
N ALA A 233 -3.45 13.37 -40.09
CA ALA A 233 -4.88 13.26 -39.90
C ALA A 233 -5.63 13.81 -41.15
N VAL A 234 -6.52 13.01 -41.72
CA VAL A 234 -7.52 13.48 -42.67
C VAL A 234 -8.59 14.30 -41.95
N PHE A 235 -8.93 13.83 -40.76
CA PHE A 235 -9.90 14.45 -39.86
C PHE A 235 -9.56 14.10 -38.41
N ILE A 236 -9.67 15.08 -37.51
CA ILE A 236 -9.43 14.91 -36.09
C ILE A 236 -10.77 14.98 -35.33
N ALA A 237 -11.32 13.84 -34.97
CA ALA A 237 -12.48 13.75 -34.10
C ALA A 237 -12.06 13.90 -32.61
N PRO A 238 -12.97 14.36 -31.72
CA PRO A 238 -12.70 14.42 -30.29
C PRO A 238 -12.36 13.04 -29.69
N THR A 239 -12.85 11.98 -30.32
CA THR A 239 -12.56 10.58 -29.94
C THR A 239 -12.26 9.79 -31.20
N MET A 240 -11.13 9.10 -31.20
CA MET A 240 -10.66 8.30 -32.33
C MET A 240 -10.35 6.88 -31.86
N PRO A 241 -10.84 5.82 -32.55
CA PRO A 241 -10.48 4.45 -32.23
C PRO A 241 -9.09 4.11 -32.78
N LEU A 242 -8.31 3.34 -31.99
CA LEU A 242 -7.08 2.71 -32.42
C LEU A 242 -7.22 1.20 -32.24
N TYR A 243 -7.09 0.44 -33.33
CA TYR A 243 -7.24 -1.00 -33.32
C TYR A 243 -5.88 -1.69 -33.33
N LEU A 244 -5.73 -2.68 -32.43
CA LEU A 244 -4.52 -3.48 -32.33
C LEU A 244 -4.55 -4.61 -33.36
N ARG A 245 -3.38 -4.86 -33.98
CA ARG A 245 -3.10 -6.07 -34.76
C ARG A 245 -2.21 -7.00 -33.92
N GLY A 246 -2.34 -8.31 -34.16
CA GLY A 246 -1.58 -9.33 -33.42
C GLY A 246 -2.41 -10.05 -32.34
N LEU A 247 -3.71 -9.72 -32.23
CA LEU A 247 -4.67 -10.40 -31.36
C LEU A 247 -5.75 -11.06 -32.21
N TYR A 248 -6.05 -12.34 -31.89
CA TYR A 248 -7.14 -13.10 -32.56
C TYR A 248 -8.50 -12.76 -31.95
N LEU A 249 -8.87 -11.45 -32.05
CA LEU A 249 -10.10 -10.90 -31.50
C LEU A 249 -10.86 -10.07 -32.54
N PRO A 250 -12.20 -10.00 -32.45
CA PRO A 250 -13.00 -9.05 -33.24
C PRO A 250 -12.55 -7.60 -32.98
N PRO A 251 -12.66 -6.69 -33.96
CA PRO A 251 -12.18 -5.30 -33.81
C PRO A 251 -12.68 -4.60 -32.54
N ARG A 252 -13.95 -4.77 -32.17
CA ARG A 252 -14.53 -4.15 -30.98
C ARG A 252 -13.88 -4.59 -29.66
N GLN A 253 -13.25 -5.78 -29.62
CA GLN A 253 -12.60 -6.33 -28.42
C GLN A 253 -11.09 -6.07 -28.37
N ARG A 254 -10.51 -5.34 -29.35
CA ARG A 254 -9.10 -4.97 -29.44
C ARG A 254 -8.92 -3.49 -29.79
N GLN A 255 -9.82 -2.65 -29.33
CA GLN A 255 -9.87 -1.22 -29.61
C GLN A 255 -9.44 -0.42 -28.37
N LEU A 256 -8.48 0.49 -28.55
CA LEU A 256 -8.16 1.58 -27.63
C LEU A 256 -8.97 2.82 -28.01
N THR A 257 -9.31 3.61 -27.02
CA THR A 257 -9.99 4.90 -27.17
C THR A 257 -8.99 6.03 -27.03
N VAL A 258 -8.79 6.80 -28.10
CA VAL A 258 -7.93 7.98 -28.09
C VAL A 258 -8.80 9.23 -28.07
N ARG A 259 -8.68 10.02 -27.00
CA ARG A 259 -9.34 11.33 -26.84
C ARG A 259 -8.40 12.44 -27.31
N ILE A 260 -8.92 13.45 -28.01
CA ILE A 260 -8.17 14.62 -28.47
C ILE A 260 -8.84 15.86 -27.84
N ASN A 261 -8.18 16.42 -26.83
CA ASN A 261 -8.65 17.54 -26.02
C ASN A 261 -8.03 18.88 -26.46
#